data_38932b1ccc546e32bc15e179eaa4b8aa
#
_entry.id   38932b1ccc546e32bc15e179eaa4b8aa
#
_cell.length_a   1.000
_cell.length_b   1.000
_cell.length_c   1.000
_cell.angle_alpha   90.00
_cell.angle_beta   90.00
_cell.angle_gamma   90.00
#
_symmetry.space_group_name_H-M   'P 1'
#
loop_
_entity.id
_entity.type
_entity.pdbx_description
1 polymer ?
#
loop_
_entity_poly.entity_id
_entity_poly.type
_entity_poly.pdbx_seq_one_letter_code
_entity_poly.pdbx_strand_id
1 'polypeptide(L)'
;MQRSHTLLLSTLAVAAAALALSGCTDEKIVYRDGTNFAAPKAAAANFVGYSDATNKKTVCGSCHAEIQASWVDTKHAVAWSDLVASGSQAGYCNGCHTTGAYGNLATAGGFAGDSTTARYHDVQCESCHGAGLTHISSPTSGNRPLASIKADTGLANGCGECHSGSHDPFLEEWKVSGHSKTFATSHSSTDPSCQACHTAQGFLTTQANVTHNYVEKNGAMLDVTCAACHDPHGSANSAQLRFPINTTNLDNNLCTKCHRRNGTSAEVTTRNSVHSPEGPTLFGTAGWIPASMVNGGAIVSSHGDATKNPGLCATCHVSKYEGTDPLTKTTVFSTGHRFLATPCVGANGLPTVAQDCEIATQSFRSCVSGGCHGSETLARNATVTAEARVTLLVGEANRLITLIKAGPKAADCTFATTKAYSVCNGVQFNISLTSKAGGIIHNPFLLEQLMIASINQLKSDYGVVAAAGIDLTPQLQKAAKGFAGGR
;
A
#
# COMPACT_ATOMS: atom_id res chain seq x y z
N MET A 1 -8.06 40.06 54.00
CA MET A 1 -7.76 38.63 54.20
C MET A 1 -8.65 37.65 53.44
N GLN A 2 -9.79 38.04 52.87
CA GLN A 2 -10.74 37.13 52.17
C GLN A 2 -10.37 36.77 50.71
N ARG A 3 -9.51 37.55 50.01
CA ARG A 3 -9.13 37.26 48.61
C ARG A 3 -8.07 36.18 48.46
N SER A 4 -7.25 35.92 49.44
CA SER A 4 -6.19 34.91 49.39
C SER A 4 -6.68 33.47 49.58
N HIS A 5 -7.78 33.29 50.31
CA HIS A 5 -8.38 31.96 50.51
C HIS A 5 -9.15 31.44 49.30
N THR A 6 -9.76 32.34 48.50
CA THR A 6 -10.50 31.95 47.29
C THR A 6 -9.56 31.50 46.16
N LEU A 7 -8.34 32.10 46.06
CA LEU A 7 -7.34 31.68 45.08
C LEU A 7 -6.71 30.33 45.46
N LEU A 8 -6.49 30.04 46.74
CA LEU A 8 -5.93 28.74 47.16
C LEU A 8 -6.94 27.59 46.97
N LEU A 9 -8.22 27.84 47.19
CA LEU A 9 -9.28 26.84 46.98
C LEU A 9 -9.51 26.56 45.50
N SER A 10 -9.41 27.55 44.63
CA SER A 10 -9.53 27.36 43.15
C SER A 10 -8.32 26.61 42.55
N THR A 11 -7.14 26.86 43.05
CA THR A 11 -5.92 26.11 42.59
C THR A 11 -5.90 24.65 43.10
N LEU A 12 -6.42 24.39 44.30
CA LEU A 12 -6.57 23.01 44.80
C LEU A 12 -7.68 22.25 44.06
N ALA A 13 -8.78 22.90 43.67
CA ALA A 13 -9.82 22.26 42.87
C ALA A 13 -9.38 21.92 41.45
N VAL A 14 -8.58 22.77 40.81
CA VAL A 14 -7.99 22.50 39.50
C VAL A 14 -6.92 21.41 39.57
N ALA A 15 -6.11 21.37 40.60
CA ALA A 15 -5.14 20.30 40.79
C ALA A 15 -5.80 18.95 41.10
N ALA A 16 -6.89 18.94 41.88
CA ALA A 16 -7.68 17.72 42.13
C ALA A 16 -8.42 17.24 40.88
N ALA A 17 -8.93 18.13 40.04
CA ALA A 17 -9.54 17.79 38.77
C ALA A 17 -8.51 17.27 37.74
N ALA A 18 -7.28 17.80 37.71
CA ALA A 18 -6.19 17.31 36.87
C ALA A 18 -5.70 15.91 37.31
N LEU A 19 -5.69 15.62 38.61
CA LEU A 19 -5.36 14.29 39.15
C LEU A 19 -6.50 13.26 38.94
N ALA A 20 -7.74 13.70 38.82
CA ALA A 20 -8.87 12.82 38.50
C ALA A 20 -8.99 12.50 37.00
N LEU A 21 -8.33 13.29 36.10
CA LEU A 21 -8.29 13.06 34.66
C LEU A 21 -7.06 12.25 34.22
N SER A 22 -6.11 11.98 35.09
CA SER A 22 -5.06 10.97 34.92
C SER A 22 -5.60 9.59 35.33
N GLY A 23 -6.82 9.27 34.92
CA GLY A 23 -7.34 7.92 34.96
C GLY A 23 -6.47 7.07 34.05
N CYS A 24 -5.66 6.23 34.67
CA CYS A 24 -4.86 5.19 34.04
C CYS A 24 -5.74 4.44 33.06
N THR A 25 -5.45 4.58 31.77
CA THR A 25 -5.68 3.54 30.80
C THR A 25 -4.56 2.51 30.94
N ASP A 26 -4.34 2.02 32.17
CA ASP A 26 -3.76 0.70 32.30
C ASP A 26 -4.80 -0.26 31.74
N GLU A 27 -4.55 -0.82 30.58
CA GLU A 27 -5.16 -2.10 30.19
C GLU A 27 -4.85 -3.05 31.35
N LYS A 28 -5.75 -3.14 32.28
CA LYS A 28 -5.71 -4.17 33.29
C LYS A 28 -6.04 -5.45 32.52
N ILE A 29 -5.01 -6.11 32.01
CA ILE A 29 -5.12 -7.51 31.60
C ILE A 29 -5.54 -8.21 32.87
N VAL A 30 -6.85 -8.39 33.04
CA VAL A 30 -7.41 -9.21 34.11
C VAL A 30 -7.07 -10.64 33.68
N TYR A 31 -5.89 -11.13 34.11
CA TYR A 31 -5.65 -12.55 34.17
C TYR A 31 -6.70 -13.11 35.09
N ARG A 32 -7.78 -13.64 34.55
CA ARG A 32 -8.65 -14.52 35.30
C ARG A 32 -7.78 -15.70 35.71
N ASP A 33 -7.73 -15.97 37.01
CA ASP A 33 -7.01 -17.14 37.53
C ASP A 33 -7.29 -18.34 36.64
N GLY A 34 -6.25 -18.90 36.00
CA GLY A 34 -6.34 -19.94 34.99
C GLY A 34 -6.82 -21.30 35.50
N THR A 35 -7.35 -21.36 36.72
CA THR A 35 -7.81 -22.58 37.39
C THR A 35 -9.21 -23.07 36.92
N ASN A 36 -9.91 -22.31 36.08
CA ASN A 36 -11.29 -22.65 35.67
C ASN A 36 -11.48 -22.87 34.17
N PHE A 37 -10.42 -22.86 33.33
CA PHE A 37 -10.59 -23.18 31.94
C PHE A 37 -10.42 -24.69 31.73
N ALA A 38 -11.53 -25.40 31.63
CA ALA A 38 -11.52 -26.81 31.19
C ALA A 38 -11.35 -26.84 29.67
N ALA A 39 -10.31 -27.48 29.18
CA ALA A 39 -10.15 -27.73 27.75
C ALA A 39 -11.43 -28.33 27.17
N PRO A 40 -11.90 -27.89 25.99
CA PRO A 40 -13.04 -28.51 25.34
C PRO A 40 -12.79 -30.00 25.17
N LYS A 41 -13.77 -30.85 25.55
CA LYS A 41 -13.65 -32.32 25.49
C LYS A 41 -13.28 -32.86 24.09
N ALA A 42 -13.48 -32.06 23.04
CA ALA A 42 -13.19 -32.42 21.66
C ALA A 42 -12.01 -31.58 21.07
N ALA A 43 -11.10 -31.05 21.91
CA ALA A 43 -9.90 -30.42 21.41
C ALA A 43 -8.97 -31.47 20.77
N ALA A 44 -8.80 -31.38 19.44
CA ALA A 44 -7.92 -32.29 18.72
C ALA A 44 -6.50 -31.72 18.73
N ALA A 45 -5.50 -32.55 19.14
CA ALA A 45 -4.06 -32.25 19.09
C ALA A 45 -3.67 -30.81 19.49
N ASN A 46 -4.27 -30.33 20.59
CA ASN A 46 -4.06 -28.99 21.16
C ASN A 46 -4.71 -27.79 20.40
N PHE A 47 -5.41 -28.02 19.29
CA PHE A 47 -6.30 -27.04 18.69
C PHE A 47 -7.62 -26.96 19.44
N VAL A 48 -8.11 -25.77 19.69
CA VAL A 48 -9.33 -25.56 20.47
C VAL A 48 -10.53 -25.10 19.63
N GLY A 49 -10.30 -24.39 18.54
CA GLY A 49 -11.32 -23.99 17.58
C GLY A 49 -12.45 -23.15 18.14
N TYR A 50 -13.67 -23.34 17.64
CA TYR A 50 -14.87 -22.68 18.14
C TYR A 50 -15.32 -23.25 19.48
N SER A 51 -15.69 -22.36 20.41
CA SER A 51 -16.50 -22.67 21.59
C SER A 51 -18.00 -22.75 21.22
N ASP A 52 -18.41 -21.96 20.22
CA ASP A 52 -19.74 -21.93 19.64
C ASP A 52 -19.64 -21.68 18.14
N ALA A 53 -19.67 -22.72 17.33
CA ALA A 53 -19.54 -22.63 15.89
C ALA A 53 -20.75 -21.93 15.22
N THR A 54 -21.94 -22.02 15.80
CA THR A 54 -23.14 -21.39 15.25
C THR A 54 -23.03 -19.86 15.28
N ASN A 55 -22.50 -19.33 16.38
CA ASN A 55 -22.33 -17.90 16.56
C ASN A 55 -20.90 -17.41 16.28
N LYS A 56 -20.06 -18.23 15.63
CA LYS A 56 -18.67 -17.92 15.27
C LYS A 56 -17.80 -17.46 16.45
N LYS A 57 -18.08 -17.99 17.67
CA LYS A 57 -17.29 -17.67 18.85
C LYS A 57 -16.14 -18.64 18.99
N THR A 58 -14.91 -18.14 18.84
CA THR A 58 -13.69 -18.94 19.08
C THR A 58 -13.44 -19.05 20.59
N VAL A 59 -12.70 -20.08 20.99
CA VAL A 59 -12.24 -20.20 22.39
C VAL A 59 -11.35 -19.02 22.77
N CYS A 60 -10.50 -18.55 21.84
CA CYS A 60 -9.62 -17.39 22.03
C CYS A 60 -10.41 -16.10 22.31
N GLY A 61 -11.57 -15.93 21.69
CA GLY A 61 -12.43 -14.75 21.84
C GLY A 61 -12.97 -14.55 23.24
N SER A 62 -12.93 -15.55 24.12
CA SER A 62 -13.34 -15.37 25.52
C SER A 62 -12.41 -14.42 26.32
N CYS A 63 -11.14 -14.30 25.90
CA CYS A 63 -10.16 -13.39 26.47
C CYS A 63 -9.80 -12.23 25.51
N HIS A 64 -9.77 -12.50 24.20
CA HIS A 64 -9.45 -11.54 23.14
C HIS A 64 -10.71 -11.03 22.44
N ALA A 65 -11.64 -10.45 23.23
CA ALA A 65 -12.99 -10.08 22.76
C ALA A 65 -13.00 -9.04 21.64
N GLU A 66 -12.12 -8.03 21.69
CA GLU A 66 -12.04 -6.98 20.66
C GLU A 66 -11.51 -7.53 19.33
N ILE A 67 -10.49 -8.39 19.38
CA ILE A 67 -9.95 -9.06 18.19
C ILE A 67 -11.00 -10.00 17.59
N GLN A 68 -11.70 -10.76 18.43
CA GLN A 68 -12.82 -11.61 18.01
C GLN A 68 -13.92 -10.80 17.31
N ALA A 69 -14.28 -9.65 17.85
CA ALA A 69 -15.33 -8.78 17.29
C ALA A 69 -14.92 -8.23 15.90
N SER A 70 -13.64 -7.92 15.69
CA SER A 70 -13.15 -7.48 14.39
C SER A 70 -13.02 -8.64 13.40
N TRP A 71 -12.52 -9.81 13.86
CA TRP A 71 -12.30 -10.97 13.01
C TRP A 71 -13.60 -11.57 12.47
N VAL A 72 -14.68 -11.58 13.23
CA VAL A 72 -15.95 -12.20 12.81
C VAL A 72 -16.55 -11.53 11.57
N ASP A 73 -16.19 -10.28 11.29
CA ASP A 73 -16.64 -9.54 10.12
C ASP A 73 -15.74 -9.77 8.89
N THR A 74 -14.69 -10.60 9.00
CA THR A 74 -13.76 -10.88 7.91
C THR A 74 -14.24 -12.05 7.03
N LYS A 75 -13.66 -12.15 5.82
CA LYS A 75 -13.85 -13.31 4.94
C LYS A 75 -13.26 -14.59 5.52
N HIS A 76 -12.29 -14.51 6.40
CA HIS A 76 -11.73 -15.65 7.11
C HIS A 76 -12.78 -16.33 8.01
N ALA A 77 -13.63 -15.55 8.66
CA ALA A 77 -14.67 -16.06 9.54
C ALA A 77 -15.84 -16.75 8.80
N VAL A 78 -15.93 -16.60 7.49
CA VAL A 78 -16.97 -17.22 6.66
C VAL A 78 -16.39 -18.11 5.54
N ALA A 79 -15.10 -18.44 5.64
CA ALA A 79 -14.38 -19.18 4.60
C ALA A 79 -15.02 -20.54 4.26
N TRP A 80 -15.48 -21.26 5.27
CA TRP A 80 -16.18 -22.53 5.07
C TRP A 80 -17.58 -22.35 4.48
N SER A 81 -18.34 -21.40 5.00
CA SER A 81 -19.70 -21.16 4.51
C SER A 81 -19.71 -20.65 3.07
N ASP A 82 -18.75 -19.79 2.70
CA ASP A 82 -18.58 -19.31 1.32
C ASP A 82 -18.19 -20.47 0.38
N LEU A 83 -17.31 -21.39 0.83
CA LEU A 83 -16.96 -22.60 0.09
C LEU A 83 -18.17 -23.49 -0.15
N VAL A 84 -18.96 -23.78 0.89
CA VAL A 84 -20.18 -24.57 0.76
C VAL A 84 -21.19 -23.92 -0.18
N ALA A 85 -21.39 -22.61 -0.03
CA ALA A 85 -22.32 -21.84 -0.87
C ALA A 85 -21.89 -21.81 -2.35
N SER A 86 -20.58 -21.93 -2.66
CA SER A 86 -20.09 -21.99 -4.04
C SER A 86 -20.52 -23.26 -4.80
N GLY A 87 -20.94 -24.31 -4.09
CA GLY A 87 -21.25 -25.62 -4.66
C GLY A 87 -20.05 -26.39 -5.24
N SER A 88 -18.83 -25.86 -5.06
CA SER A 88 -17.58 -26.43 -5.60
C SER A 88 -16.71 -27.10 -4.55
N GLN A 89 -17.26 -27.44 -3.40
CA GLN A 89 -16.54 -28.06 -2.30
C GLN A 89 -15.92 -29.41 -2.68
N ALA A 90 -14.60 -29.52 -2.51
CA ALA A 90 -13.85 -30.75 -2.66
C ALA A 90 -12.89 -30.94 -1.49
N GLY A 91 -12.43 -32.15 -1.24
CA GLY A 91 -11.59 -32.45 -0.06
C GLY A 91 -10.30 -31.64 0.00
N TYR A 92 -9.71 -31.28 -1.13
CA TYR A 92 -8.51 -30.44 -1.19
C TYR A 92 -8.76 -28.98 -0.82
N CYS A 93 -10.00 -28.49 -0.85
CA CYS A 93 -10.35 -27.15 -0.43
C CYS A 93 -10.23 -26.95 1.10
N ASN A 94 -10.39 -28.05 1.84
CA ASN A 94 -10.43 -28.02 3.30
C ASN A 94 -9.17 -27.40 3.91
N GLY A 95 -8.00 -27.59 3.27
CA GLY A 95 -6.73 -27.07 3.75
C GLY A 95 -6.71 -25.56 3.98
N CYS A 96 -7.31 -24.80 3.06
CA CYS A 96 -7.35 -23.35 3.11
C CYS A 96 -8.62 -22.79 3.78
N HIS A 97 -9.71 -23.60 3.85
CA HIS A 97 -11.01 -23.13 4.34
C HIS A 97 -11.36 -23.61 5.75
N THR A 98 -10.40 -24.23 6.44
CA THR A 98 -10.57 -24.75 7.80
C THR A 98 -9.34 -24.50 8.67
N THR A 99 -9.47 -24.74 9.97
CA THR A 99 -8.40 -24.53 10.94
C THR A 99 -7.63 -25.82 11.19
N GLY A 100 -6.29 -25.76 11.08
CA GLY A 100 -5.37 -26.83 11.47
C GLY A 100 -4.98 -27.82 10.37
N ALA A 101 -5.38 -27.59 9.12
CA ALA A 101 -4.92 -28.40 7.98
C ALA A 101 -3.74 -27.74 7.25
N TYR A 102 -3.81 -26.41 7.02
CA TYR A 102 -2.72 -25.58 6.52
C TYR A 102 -2.54 -24.33 7.40
N GLY A 103 -1.58 -23.50 7.07
CA GLY A 103 -1.20 -22.36 7.84
C GLY A 103 -0.25 -22.74 8.95
N ASN A 104 -0.58 -22.45 10.18
CA ASN A 104 0.28 -22.81 11.31
C ASN A 104 0.16 -24.30 11.60
N LEU A 105 1.21 -25.06 11.30
CA LEU A 105 1.19 -26.51 11.43
C LEU A 105 1.05 -26.98 12.87
N ALA A 106 0.01 -27.75 13.06
CA ALA A 106 0.09 -28.87 13.96
C ALA A 106 0.42 -30.12 13.16
N THR A 107 1.35 -30.88 13.65
CA THR A 107 1.71 -32.20 13.11
C THR A 107 0.57 -33.22 13.21
N ALA A 108 -0.46 -32.94 13.99
CA ALA A 108 -1.72 -33.64 14.04
C ALA A 108 -2.77 -32.78 14.75
N GLY A 109 -3.99 -32.72 14.24
CA GLY A 109 -5.11 -32.06 14.90
C GLY A 109 -5.84 -31.04 14.03
N GLY A 110 -6.67 -30.25 14.66
CA GLY A 110 -7.57 -29.35 13.94
C GLY A 110 -8.51 -30.13 13.02
N PHE A 111 -8.86 -29.56 11.87
CA PHE A 111 -9.77 -30.18 10.91
C PHE A 111 -9.21 -31.49 10.33
N ALA A 112 -7.91 -31.60 10.14
CA ALA A 112 -7.29 -32.82 9.62
C ALA A 112 -7.47 -34.06 10.57
N GLY A 113 -7.61 -33.80 11.88
CA GLY A 113 -7.88 -34.82 12.90
C GLY A 113 -9.37 -35.06 13.17
N ASP A 114 -10.23 -34.12 12.81
CA ASP A 114 -11.67 -34.18 13.04
C ASP A 114 -12.44 -33.42 11.95
N SER A 115 -12.61 -34.07 10.81
CA SER A 115 -13.31 -33.54 9.65
C SER A 115 -14.84 -33.48 9.81
N THR A 116 -15.38 -34.00 10.92
CA THR A 116 -16.83 -34.16 11.11
C THR A 116 -17.44 -33.03 11.94
N THR A 117 -16.63 -32.21 12.62
CA THR A 117 -17.15 -31.20 13.52
C THR A 117 -17.02 -29.76 12.95
N ALA A 118 -18.06 -28.97 13.10
CA ALA A 118 -18.08 -27.55 12.77
C ALA A 118 -17.08 -26.71 13.59
N ARG A 119 -16.48 -27.30 14.64
CA ARG A 119 -15.52 -26.63 15.53
C ARG A 119 -14.33 -26.03 14.78
N TYR A 120 -13.85 -26.68 13.73
CA TYR A 120 -12.66 -26.28 12.99
C TYR A 120 -12.97 -25.71 11.60
N HIS A 121 -14.24 -25.45 11.30
CA HIS A 121 -14.61 -24.72 10.09
C HIS A 121 -14.04 -23.30 10.13
N ASP A 122 -13.86 -22.68 8.96
CA ASP A 122 -13.32 -21.34 8.77
C ASP A 122 -11.83 -21.19 9.11
N VAL A 123 -11.24 -20.09 8.70
CA VAL A 123 -9.86 -19.71 9.02
C VAL A 123 -9.88 -18.94 10.34
N GLN A 124 -9.75 -19.66 11.45
CA GLN A 124 -9.79 -19.09 12.79
C GLN A 124 -8.40 -18.64 13.27
N CYS A 125 -8.34 -18.13 14.51
CA CYS A 125 -7.11 -17.62 15.12
C CYS A 125 -5.94 -18.62 15.01
N GLU A 126 -6.20 -19.89 15.26
CA GLU A 126 -5.18 -20.94 15.28
C GLU A 126 -4.65 -21.32 13.90
N SER A 127 -5.32 -20.92 12.81
CA SER A 127 -4.77 -21.10 11.46
C SER A 127 -3.47 -20.30 11.26
N CYS A 128 -3.38 -19.12 11.90
CA CYS A 128 -2.21 -18.25 11.83
C CYS A 128 -1.34 -18.35 13.08
N HIS A 129 -1.96 -18.50 14.26
CA HIS A 129 -1.26 -18.48 15.55
C HIS A 129 -0.80 -19.87 16.02
N GLY A 130 -1.33 -20.96 15.46
CA GLY A 130 -1.09 -22.30 15.94
C GLY A 130 -1.94 -22.71 17.13
N ALA A 131 -1.73 -23.94 17.59
CA ALA A 131 -2.52 -24.56 18.64
C ALA A 131 -2.50 -23.78 19.96
N GLY A 132 -3.67 -23.38 20.43
CA GLY A 132 -3.84 -22.47 21.57
C GLY A 132 -3.95 -23.13 22.94
N LEU A 133 -4.13 -24.46 23.03
CA LEU A 133 -4.49 -25.14 24.27
C LEU A 133 -3.50 -24.89 25.41
N THR A 134 -2.21 -24.92 25.15
CA THR A 134 -1.17 -24.64 26.18
C THR A 134 -1.29 -23.24 26.73
N HIS A 135 -1.51 -22.25 25.85
CA HIS A 135 -1.64 -20.87 26.26
C HIS A 135 -2.90 -20.63 27.11
N ILE A 136 -4.06 -21.14 26.68
CA ILE A 136 -5.32 -20.95 27.42
C ILE A 136 -5.34 -21.69 28.75
N SER A 137 -4.61 -22.81 28.86
CA SER A 137 -4.55 -23.59 30.11
C SER A 137 -3.66 -22.93 31.17
N SER A 138 -2.65 -22.16 30.75
CA SER A 138 -1.74 -21.44 31.64
C SER A 138 -1.19 -20.20 30.93
N PRO A 139 -1.95 -19.11 30.83
CA PRO A 139 -1.57 -17.93 30.04
C PRO A 139 -0.32 -17.24 30.59
N THR A 140 0.74 -17.21 29.80
CA THR A 140 1.97 -16.45 30.10
C THR A 140 2.46 -15.73 28.85
N SER A 141 3.32 -14.73 29.03
CA SER A 141 3.95 -14.06 27.89
C SER A 141 4.89 -14.97 27.10
N GLY A 142 5.44 -16.02 27.75
CA GLY A 142 6.40 -16.94 27.14
C GLY A 142 5.77 -18.04 26.30
N ASN A 143 4.48 -18.35 26.47
CA ASN A 143 3.77 -19.39 25.72
C ASN A 143 2.67 -18.84 24.79
N ARG A 144 2.74 -17.55 24.44
CA ARG A 144 1.82 -16.95 23.45
C ARG A 144 2.05 -17.57 22.07
N PRO A 145 1.01 -18.07 21.43
CA PRO A 145 1.10 -18.52 20.05
C PRO A 145 1.23 -17.27 19.15
N LEU A 146 2.42 -17.06 18.56
CA LEU A 146 2.70 -15.89 17.72
C LEU A 146 2.46 -16.24 16.25
N ALA A 147 1.73 -15.37 15.56
CA ALA A 147 1.60 -15.47 14.10
C ALA A 147 2.85 -14.90 13.41
N SER A 148 3.12 -15.39 12.20
CA SER A 148 4.15 -14.89 11.31
C SER A 148 3.58 -13.82 10.36
N ILE A 149 4.43 -12.85 10.00
CA ILE A 149 4.12 -11.84 8.98
C ILE A 149 4.76 -12.16 7.62
N LYS A 150 5.34 -13.34 7.45
CA LYS A 150 5.92 -13.78 6.16
C LYS A 150 4.85 -13.98 5.10
N ALA A 151 5.26 -13.88 3.86
CA ALA A 151 4.41 -14.10 2.70
C ALA A 151 4.62 -15.47 2.02
N ASP A 152 5.51 -16.31 2.56
CA ASP A 152 5.90 -17.58 1.94
C ASP A 152 4.87 -18.71 2.13
N THR A 153 5.17 -19.87 1.54
CA THR A 153 4.41 -21.11 1.63
C THR A 153 5.01 -22.11 2.63
N GLY A 154 5.88 -21.66 3.52
CA GLY A 154 6.44 -22.54 4.55
C GLY A 154 5.39 -22.89 5.59
N LEU A 155 5.25 -24.17 5.85
CA LEU A 155 4.20 -24.83 6.66
C LEU A 155 3.92 -24.26 8.06
N ALA A 156 4.58 -23.26 8.49
CA ALA A 156 4.37 -22.66 9.80
C ALA A 156 3.95 -21.20 9.72
N ASN A 157 3.81 -20.57 8.55
CA ASN A 157 4.18 -19.18 8.70
C ASN A 157 3.70 -18.20 7.69
N GLY A 158 2.83 -18.47 6.78
CA GLY A 158 2.61 -17.43 5.83
C GLY A 158 1.23 -17.39 5.21
N CYS A 159 0.88 -16.20 4.76
CA CYS A 159 -0.35 -15.99 4.00
C CYS A 159 -0.38 -16.86 2.73
N GLY A 160 0.80 -17.11 2.14
CA GLY A 160 0.96 -17.88 0.92
C GLY A 160 0.59 -19.36 1.02
N GLU A 161 0.47 -19.93 2.22
CA GLU A 161 -0.04 -21.30 2.38
C GLU A 161 -1.42 -21.49 1.76
N CYS A 162 -2.29 -20.49 1.92
CA CYS A 162 -3.65 -20.52 1.39
C CYS A 162 -3.81 -19.60 0.16
N HIS A 163 -3.11 -18.46 0.14
CA HIS A 163 -3.20 -17.46 -0.92
C HIS A 163 -2.15 -17.66 -2.02
N SER A 164 -2.11 -18.87 -2.58
CA SER A 164 -1.20 -19.28 -3.68
C SER A 164 -1.86 -20.25 -4.64
N GLY A 165 -1.21 -20.49 -5.77
CA GLY A 165 -1.67 -21.40 -6.80
C GLY A 165 -2.61 -20.74 -7.81
N SER A 166 -3.12 -21.54 -8.76
CA SER A 166 -3.93 -21.04 -9.89
C SER A 166 -5.28 -20.49 -9.47
N HIS A 167 -5.80 -20.92 -8.33
CA HIS A 167 -7.09 -20.46 -7.80
C HIS A 167 -6.99 -19.08 -7.14
N ASP A 168 -5.88 -18.82 -6.45
CA ASP A 168 -5.72 -17.62 -5.64
C ASP A 168 -4.26 -17.10 -5.69
N PRO A 169 -3.76 -16.62 -6.86
CA PRO A 169 -2.34 -16.40 -7.16
C PRO A 169 -1.77 -15.13 -6.52
N PHE A 170 -2.19 -14.76 -5.31
CA PHE A 170 -1.70 -13.57 -4.62
C PHE A 170 -0.19 -13.64 -4.34
N LEU A 171 0.29 -14.78 -3.86
CA LEU A 171 1.69 -14.97 -3.55
C LEU A 171 2.57 -14.91 -4.79
N GLU A 172 2.16 -15.56 -5.88
CA GLU A 172 2.89 -15.58 -7.15
C GLU A 172 3.00 -14.17 -7.74
N GLU A 173 1.90 -13.41 -7.71
CA GLU A 173 1.89 -12.04 -8.17
C GLU A 173 2.74 -11.12 -7.28
N TRP A 174 2.64 -11.25 -5.96
CA TRP A 174 3.47 -10.49 -5.04
C TRP A 174 4.96 -10.80 -5.22
N LYS A 175 5.36 -12.06 -5.41
CA LYS A 175 6.75 -12.48 -5.60
C LYS A 175 7.42 -11.81 -6.82
N VAL A 176 6.67 -11.49 -7.85
CA VAL A 176 7.19 -10.78 -9.03
C VAL A 176 7.05 -9.27 -8.93
N SER A 177 6.40 -8.75 -7.90
CA SER A 177 6.21 -7.30 -7.68
C SER A 177 7.45 -6.63 -7.10
N GLY A 178 7.49 -5.30 -7.16
CA GLY A 178 8.50 -4.50 -6.47
C GLY A 178 8.46 -4.64 -4.95
N HIS A 179 7.29 -4.93 -4.37
CA HIS A 179 7.12 -5.06 -2.92
C HIS A 179 7.85 -6.26 -2.31
N SER A 180 8.07 -7.33 -3.08
CA SER A 180 8.83 -8.50 -2.63
C SER A 180 10.36 -8.33 -2.68
N LYS A 181 10.86 -7.14 -3.04
CA LYS A 181 12.28 -6.83 -3.23
C LYS A 181 12.67 -5.51 -2.56
N THR A 182 11.82 -4.97 -1.70
CA THR A 182 11.99 -3.62 -1.13
C THR A 182 13.20 -3.53 -0.21
N PHE A 183 13.45 -4.55 0.61
CA PHE A 183 14.59 -4.59 1.52
C PHE A 183 15.91 -4.82 0.77
N ALA A 184 15.93 -5.75 -0.17
CA ALA A 184 17.11 -6.07 -0.97
C ALA A 184 17.57 -4.88 -1.83
N THR A 185 16.65 -4.02 -2.27
CA THR A 185 16.93 -2.84 -3.08
C THR A 185 17.23 -1.58 -2.28
N SER A 186 16.95 -1.57 -0.97
CA SER A 186 17.25 -0.44 -0.10
C SER A 186 18.70 -0.51 0.38
N HIS A 187 19.50 0.53 0.08
CA HIS A 187 20.88 0.64 0.52
C HIS A 187 21.04 0.89 2.04
N SER A 188 19.95 0.93 2.80
CA SER A 188 19.92 1.38 4.20
C SER A 188 19.23 0.39 5.10
N SER A 189 19.70 -0.86 5.11
CA SER A 189 19.19 -1.91 5.99
C SER A 189 19.20 -1.54 7.48
N THR A 190 19.96 -0.52 7.87
CA THR A 190 20.12 -0.08 9.27
C THR A 190 19.45 1.26 9.58
N ASP A 191 18.99 2.04 8.58
CA ASP A 191 18.35 3.34 8.81
C ASP A 191 16.84 3.15 9.05
N PRO A 192 16.32 3.43 10.25
CA PRO A 192 14.89 3.29 10.57
C PRO A 192 13.98 4.12 9.67
N SER A 193 14.47 5.26 9.15
CA SER A 193 13.68 6.12 8.26
C SER A 193 13.44 5.49 6.89
N CYS A 194 14.34 4.62 6.44
CA CYS A 194 14.19 3.84 5.21
C CYS A 194 13.31 2.60 5.48
N GLN A 195 13.54 1.93 6.61
CA GLN A 195 12.80 0.74 7.00
C GLN A 195 11.30 0.98 7.09
N ALA A 196 10.88 2.18 7.48
CA ALA A 196 9.46 2.57 7.55
C ALA A 196 8.66 2.32 6.27
N CYS A 197 9.32 2.31 5.10
CA CYS A 197 8.71 2.07 3.79
C CYS A 197 9.25 0.81 3.11
N HIS A 198 10.46 0.36 3.46
CA HIS A 198 11.15 -0.72 2.76
C HIS A 198 11.11 -2.07 3.49
N THR A 199 10.52 -2.15 4.68
CA THR A 199 10.38 -3.40 5.42
C THR A 199 8.99 -3.56 6.02
N ALA A 200 8.52 -4.80 6.16
CA ALA A 200 7.26 -5.09 6.83
C ALA A 200 7.30 -4.67 8.30
N GLN A 201 8.37 -4.99 9.03
CA GLN A 201 8.53 -4.63 10.44
C GLN A 201 8.54 -3.10 10.65
N GLY A 202 9.29 -2.40 9.81
CA GLY A 202 9.35 -0.93 9.85
C GLY A 202 7.99 -0.28 9.60
N PHE A 203 7.26 -0.74 8.58
CA PHE A 203 5.90 -0.26 8.30
C PHE A 203 4.94 -0.53 9.46
N LEU A 204 4.90 -1.76 9.96
CA LEU A 204 4.04 -2.15 11.08
C LEU A 204 4.30 -1.30 12.32
N THR A 205 5.56 -1.04 12.65
CA THR A 205 5.94 -0.27 13.84
C THR A 205 5.67 1.22 13.66
N THR A 206 6.06 1.82 12.51
CA THR A 206 6.09 3.29 12.37
C THR A 206 4.85 3.86 11.70
N GLN A 207 4.24 3.15 10.76
CA GLN A 207 3.09 3.63 10.00
C GLN A 207 1.77 3.06 10.53
N ALA A 208 1.76 1.77 10.89
CA ALA A 208 0.57 1.09 11.39
C ALA A 208 0.48 1.08 12.93
N ASN A 209 1.52 1.53 13.62
CA ASN A 209 1.60 1.60 15.09
C ASN A 209 1.26 0.26 15.79
N VAL A 210 1.74 -0.85 15.21
CA VAL A 210 1.54 -2.19 15.76
C VAL A 210 2.50 -2.43 16.91
N THR A 211 1.96 -2.53 18.12
CA THR A 211 2.75 -2.68 19.36
C THR A 211 2.93 -4.13 19.80
N HIS A 212 1.98 -5.01 19.45
CA HIS A 212 2.01 -6.43 19.84
C HIS A 212 3.11 -7.23 19.14
N ASN A 213 3.38 -8.43 19.66
CA ASN A 213 4.44 -9.30 19.17
C ASN A 213 3.95 -10.21 18.03
N TYR A 214 4.87 -10.52 17.13
CA TYR A 214 4.77 -11.51 16.06
C TYR A 214 6.15 -12.19 15.91
N VAL A 215 6.21 -13.29 15.18
CA VAL A 215 7.43 -14.15 15.13
C VAL A 215 8.67 -13.36 14.73
N GLU A 216 8.58 -12.52 13.67
CA GLU A 216 9.73 -11.83 13.10
C GLU A 216 9.98 -10.42 13.66
N LYS A 217 9.28 -10.01 14.74
CA LYS A 217 9.36 -8.64 15.25
C LYS A 217 10.78 -8.15 15.52
N ASN A 218 11.62 -9.02 16.06
CA ASN A 218 13.03 -8.73 16.37
C ASN A 218 13.99 -9.60 15.54
N GLY A 219 13.50 -10.19 14.45
CA GLY A 219 14.27 -11.05 13.56
C GLY A 219 14.87 -10.31 12.37
N ALA A 220 15.27 -11.07 11.36
CA ALA A 220 15.71 -10.51 10.09
C ALA A 220 14.58 -9.69 9.44
N MET A 221 14.96 -8.56 8.83
CA MET A 221 14.00 -7.70 8.16
C MET A 221 13.43 -8.39 6.93
N LEU A 222 12.13 -8.25 6.74
CA LEU A 222 11.39 -8.77 5.61
C LEU A 222 11.05 -7.63 4.64
N ASP A 223 10.94 -7.96 3.37
CA ASP A 223 10.30 -7.09 2.37
C ASP A 223 8.89 -6.68 2.81
N VAL A 224 8.26 -5.77 2.08
CA VAL A 224 6.87 -5.36 2.37
C VAL A 224 5.95 -6.54 2.07
N THR A 225 5.58 -7.29 3.12
CA THR A 225 4.72 -8.47 3.04
C THR A 225 3.23 -8.10 3.10
N CYS A 226 2.37 -9.10 2.92
CA CYS A 226 0.91 -8.96 2.98
C CYS A 226 0.44 -8.24 4.25
N ALA A 227 1.04 -8.57 5.40
CA ALA A 227 0.69 -8.01 6.71
C ALA A 227 0.97 -6.50 6.84
N ALA A 228 1.82 -5.91 6.00
CA ALA A 228 2.03 -4.47 5.98
C ALA A 228 0.78 -3.73 5.49
N CYS A 229 0.12 -4.27 4.46
CA CYS A 229 -1.07 -3.65 3.87
C CYS A 229 -2.38 -4.13 4.51
N HIS A 230 -2.47 -5.40 4.88
CA HIS A 230 -3.67 -6.04 5.41
C HIS A 230 -3.59 -6.25 6.92
N ASP A 231 -4.72 -6.06 7.63
CA ASP A 231 -4.88 -6.49 9.01
C ASP A 231 -5.63 -7.83 9.04
N PRO A 232 -4.97 -8.93 9.38
CA PRO A 232 -5.62 -10.25 9.41
C PRO A 232 -6.73 -10.36 10.45
N HIS A 233 -6.73 -9.47 11.44
CA HIS A 233 -7.78 -9.44 12.47
C HIS A 233 -9.04 -8.69 12.03
N GLY A 234 -8.99 -7.98 10.90
CA GLY A 234 -10.08 -7.16 10.40
C GLY A 234 -9.80 -5.67 10.50
N SER A 235 -10.49 -4.91 9.67
CA SER A 235 -10.46 -3.45 9.68
C SER A 235 -11.75 -2.89 9.11
N ALA A 236 -12.00 -1.61 9.33
CA ALA A 236 -13.13 -0.89 8.72
C ALA A 236 -12.97 -0.67 7.20
N ASN A 237 -11.77 -0.92 6.65
CA ASN A 237 -11.50 -0.74 5.23
C ASN A 237 -11.77 -2.04 4.46
N SER A 238 -12.18 -1.91 3.19
CA SER A 238 -12.40 -3.07 2.33
C SER A 238 -11.13 -3.94 2.23
N ALA A 239 -11.32 -5.25 2.01
CA ALA A 239 -10.23 -6.24 1.93
C ALA A 239 -9.30 -6.23 3.16
N GLN A 240 -9.80 -5.87 4.33
CA GLN A 240 -9.03 -5.81 5.58
C GLN A 240 -7.78 -4.90 5.48
N LEU A 241 -7.83 -3.84 4.67
CA LEU A 241 -6.70 -2.92 4.53
C LEU A 241 -6.50 -2.09 5.79
N ARG A 242 -5.25 -1.93 6.25
CA ARG A 242 -4.92 -1.14 7.45
C ARG A 242 -5.28 0.34 7.32
N PHE A 243 -5.23 0.87 6.10
CA PHE A 243 -5.59 2.25 5.78
C PHE A 243 -6.50 2.28 4.55
N PRO A 244 -7.34 3.32 4.40
CA PRO A 244 -8.16 3.47 3.20
C PRO A 244 -7.30 3.72 1.96
N ILE A 245 -7.83 3.35 0.79
CA ILE A 245 -7.22 3.61 -0.53
C ILE A 245 -7.95 4.70 -1.31
N ASN A 246 -9.12 5.13 -0.86
CA ASN A 246 -10.03 6.04 -1.54
C ASN A 246 -9.97 7.49 -1.02
N THR A 247 -8.89 7.87 -0.37
CA THR A 247 -8.64 9.23 0.12
C THR A 247 -7.45 9.87 -0.59
N THR A 248 -7.55 11.16 -0.88
CA THR A 248 -6.45 11.97 -1.43
C THR A 248 -5.53 12.54 -0.34
N ASN A 249 -5.84 12.28 0.92
CA ASN A 249 -4.97 12.65 2.03
C ASN A 249 -3.74 11.75 2.05
N LEU A 250 -2.57 12.35 1.78
CA LEU A 250 -1.28 11.65 1.70
C LEU A 250 -0.90 10.92 3.00
N ASP A 251 -1.36 11.41 4.15
CA ASP A 251 -1.06 10.79 5.46
C ASP A 251 -1.96 9.58 5.76
N ASN A 252 -3.12 9.51 5.13
CA ASN A 252 -4.14 8.50 5.44
C ASN A 252 -4.33 7.45 4.35
N ASN A 253 -3.87 7.69 3.12
CA ASN A 253 -3.99 6.70 2.05
C ASN A 253 -2.90 5.64 2.20
N LEU A 254 -3.27 4.36 2.12
CA LEU A 254 -2.37 3.22 2.28
C LEU A 254 -1.14 3.30 1.38
N CYS A 255 -1.33 3.56 0.10
CA CYS A 255 -0.25 3.61 -0.89
C CYS A 255 0.71 4.77 -0.61
N THR A 256 0.17 5.93 -0.27
CA THR A 256 0.97 7.14 -0.04
C THR A 256 1.65 7.16 1.33
N LYS A 257 1.42 6.18 2.21
CA LYS A 257 2.28 5.99 3.38
C LYS A 257 3.75 5.84 2.98
N CYS A 258 4.02 5.23 1.82
CA CYS A 258 5.35 5.06 1.26
C CYS A 258 5.57 5.90 -0.01
N HIS A 259 4.61 5.95 -0.92
CA HIS A 259 4.70 6.56 -2.25
C HIS A 259 4.45 8.09 -2.24
N ARG A 260 5.16 8.84 -1.38
CA ARG A 260 5.02 10.30 -1.26
C ARG A 260 6.29 11.06 -0.95
N ARG A 261 7.41 10.36 -0.78
CA ARG A 261 8.64 10.97 -0.23
C ARG A 261 9.38 11.83 -1.24
N ASN A 262 9.80 13.03 -0.80
CA ASN A 262 10.57 13.98 -1.60
C ASN A 262 9.90 14.35 -2.94
N GLY A 263 8.58 14.47 -2.95
CA GLY A 263 7.81 14.83 -4.13
C GLY A 263 7.13 16.19 -4.06
N THR A 264 6.85 16.68 -2.85
CA THR A 264 6.12 17.94 -2.64
C THR A 264 7.01 19.18 -2.74
N SER A 265 6.40 20.33 -3.04
CA SER A 265 7.09 21.62 -3.10
C SER A 265 7.76 22.02 -1.78
N ALA A 266 7.26 21.56 -0.65
CA ALA A 266 7.84 21.82 0.67
C ALA A 266 9.18 21.07 0.90
N GLU A 267 9.37 19.93 0.22
CA GLU A 267 10.56 19.09 0.36
C GLU A 267 11.68 19.43 -0.62
N VAL A 268 11.39 20.24 -1.64
CA VAL A 268 12.27 20.54 -2.77
C VAL A 268 13.60 21.18 -2.32
N THR A 269 13.57 22.08 -1.35
CA THR A 269 14.74 22.85 -0.92
C THR A 269 15.83 22.02 -0.25
N THR A 270 15.53 20.81 0.15
CA THR A 270 16.46 19.89 0.83
C THR A 270 17.13 18.90 -0.11
N ARG A 271 16.67 18.81 -1.37
CA ARG A 271 17.15 17.84 -2.36
C ARG A 271 16.98 18.38 -3.79
N ASN A 272 17.76 17.85 -4.71
CA ASN A 272 17.64 18.17 -6.15
C ASN A 272 17.00 17.01 -6.96
N SER A 273 16.46 16.00 -6.30
CA SER A 273 15.83 14.86 -6.96
C SER A 273 14.71 14.29 -6.09
N VAL A 274 13.75 13.68 -6.74
CA VAL A 274 12.63 12.99 -6.11
C VAL A 274 13.03 11.57 -5.66
N HIS A 275 12.28 11.02 -4.69
CA HIS A 275 12.48 9.63 -4.27
C HIS A 275 11.28 8.76 -4.64
N SER A 276 10.08 9.08 -4.15
CA SER A 276 8.85 8.32 -4.38
C SER A 276 7.67 9.31 -4.47
N PRO A 277 7.57 10.06 -5.61
CA PRO A 277 6.67 11.21 -5.73
C PRO A 277 5.27 10.84 -6.25
N GLU A 278 4.93 9.57 -6.36
CA GLU A 278 3.75 9.08 -7.08
C GLU A 278 2.45 9.70 -6.52
N GLY A 279 2.27 9.67 -5.20
CA GLY A 279 1.10 10.28 -4.54
C GLY A 279 1.00 11.80 -4.76
N PRO A 280 2.03 12.59 -4.42
CA PRO A 280 2.05 14.02 -4.71
C PRO A 280 1.81 14.37 -6.19
N THR A 281 2.36 13.57 -7.12
CA THR A 281 2.14 13.77 -8.56
C THR A 281 0.68 13.51 -8.93
N LEU A 282 0.13 12.39 -8.48
CA LEU A 282 -1.26 12.02 -8.75
C LEU A 282 -2.24 13.09 -8.23
N PHE A 283 -2.00 13.60 -7.03
CA PHE A 283 -2.87 14.59 -6.37
C PHE A 283 -2.53 16.03 -6.71
N GLY A 284 -1.61 16.26 -7.65
CA GLY A 284 -1.32 17.59 -8.19
C GLY A 284 -0.50 18.50 -7.29
N THR A 285 0.18 17.96 -6.27
CA THR A 285 0.96 18.74 -5.28
C THR A 285 2.47 18.56 -5.41
N ALA A 286 2.92 17.79 -6.44
CA ALA A 286 4.33 17.52 -6.67
C ALA A 286 5.06 18.67 -7.38
N GLY A 287 6.37 18.68 -7.18
CA GLY A 287 7.30 19.50 -7.94
C GLY A 287 7.68 20.82 -7.27
N TRP A 288 8.75 21.42 -7.78
CA TRP A 288 9.09 22.79 -7.51
C TRP A 288 8.17 23.70 -8.32
N ILE A 289 7.52 24.65 -7.67
CA ILE A 289 6.56 25.58 -8.31
C ILE A 289 7.30 26.84 -8.74
N PRO A 290 7.53 27.06 -10.05
CA PRO A 290 8.13 28.29 -10.55
C PRO A 290 7.24 29.51 -10.27
N ALA A 291 7.85 30.67 -10.03
CA ALA A 291 7.11 31.92 -9.84
C ALA A 291 6.27 32.32 -11.08
N SER A 292 6.68 31.86 -12.25
CA SER A 292 5.94 32.03 -13.52
C SER A 292 4.68 31.15 -13.64
N MET A 293 4.45 30.23 -12.70
CA MET A 293 3.25 29.40 -12.66
C MET A 293 2.12 30.13 -11.93
N VAL A 294 1.27 30.81 -12.69
CA VAL A 294 0.30 31.83 -12.25
C VAL A 294 -0.74 31.36 -11.24
N ASN A 295 -0.95 30.07 -11.07
CA ASN A 295 -2.02 29.56 -10.19
C ASN A 295 -1.54 28.53 -9.18
N GLY A 296 -0.37 28.63 -8.64
CA GLY A 296 0.24 27.76 -7.59
C GLY A 296 -0.61 26.69 -6.90
N GLY A 297 -1.81 26.43 -7.43
CA GLY A 297 -2.78 25.47 -6.94
C GLY A 297 -2.56 24.09 -7.52
N ALA A 298 -3.08 23.08 -6.84
CA ALA A 298 -3.02 21.69 -7.26
C ALA A 298 -3.67 21.52 -8.65
N ILE A 299 -2.91 21.02 -9.61
CA ILE A 299 -3.42 20.61 -10.92
C ILE A 299 -3.76 19.12 -10.81
N VAL A 300 -5.03 18.81 -10.61
CA VAL A 300 -5.50 17.43 -10.44
C VAL A 300 -6.10 16.95 -11.75
N SER A 301 -5.60 15.81 -12.25
CA SER A 301 -6.20 15.09 -13.37
C SER A 301 -7.36 14.20 -12.89
N SER A 302 -8.11 13.63 -13.84
CA SER A 302 -9.15 12.65 -13.51
C SER A 302 -8.58 11.43 -12.74
N HIS A 303 -7.32 11.10 -12.93
CA HIS A 303 -6.66 9.99 -12.24
C HIS A 303 -6.57 10.22 -10.72
N GLY A 304 -6.32 11.46 -10.28
CA GLY A 304 -6.19 11.82 -8.87
C GLY A 304 -7.47 12.38 -8.24
N ASP A 305 -8.56 12.48 -8.98
CA ASP A 305 -9.85 12.96 -8.51
C ASP A 305 -10.67 11.78 -7.96
N ALA A 306 -10.81 11.68 -6.64
CA ALA A 306 -11.52 10.59 -5.99
C ALA A 306 -13.01 10.48 -6.36
N THR A 307 -13.61 11.53 -6.92
CA THR A 307 -15.00 11.48 -7.42
C THR A 307 -15.11 10.79 -8.78
N LYS A 308 -14.06 10.86 -9.58
CA LYS A 308 -13.98 10.24 -10.92
C LYS A 308 -13.25 8.90 -10.88
N ASN A 309 -12.31 8.75 -9.96
CA ASN A 309 -11.51 7.57 -9.74
C ASN A 309 -11.55 7.18 -8.24
N PRO A 310 -12.64 6.56 -7.76
CA PRO A 310 -12.81 6.27 -6.34
C PRO A 310 -11.75 5.34 -5.74
N GLY A 311 -11.19 4.44 -6.54
CA GLY A 311 -10.13 3.53 -6.11
C GLY A 311 -8.73 4.14 -6.17
N LEU A 312 -8.57 5.35 -6.76
CA LEU A 312 -7.29 6.04 -6.90
C LEU A 312 -6.18 5.11 -7.43
N CYS A 313 -5.10 4.94 -6.68
CA CYS A 313 -3.98 4.07 -7.05
C CYS A 313 -4.43 2.63 -7.36
N ALA A 314 -5.34 2.08 -6.54
CA ALA A 314 -5.78 0.69 -6.66
C ALA A 314 -6.59 0.43 -7.93
N THR A 315 -7.30 1.41 -8.48
CA THR A 315 -8.02 1.26 -9.76
C THR A 315 -7.12 0.74 -10.88
N CYS A 316 -5.88 1.24 -10.93
CA CYS A 316 -4.93 0.85 -11.96
C CYS A 316 -3.96 -0.23 -11.48
N HIS A 317 -3.38 -0.07 -10.26
CA HIS A 317 -2.31 -0.93 -9.76
C HIS A 317 -2.78 -2.23 -9.12
N VAL A 318 -4.05 -2.34 -8.72
CA VAL A 318 -4.66 -3.55 -8.13
C VAL A 318 -5.87 -4.01 -8.99
N SER A 319 -5.78 -3.79 -10.29
CA SER A 319 -6.81 -4.19 -11.23
C SER A 319 -6.86 -5.71 -11.36
N LYS A 320 -8.00 -6.28 -11.03
CA LYS A 320 -8.27 -7.72 -11.19
C LYS A 320 -8.80 -7.99 -12.59
N TYR A 321 -8.46 -9.14 -13.14
CA TYR A 321 -9.11 -9.63 -14.34
C TYR A 321 -9.05 -11.15 -14.44
N GLU A 322 -9.94 -11.69 -15.26
CA GLU A 322 -9.98 -13.08 -15.67
C GLU A 322 -9.70 -13.15 -17.17
N GLY A 323 -8.88 -14.11 -17.56
CA GLY A 323 -8.56 -14.38 -18.95
C GLY A 323 -8.51 -15.87 -19.21
N THR A 324 -8.74 -16.27 -20.46
CA THR A 324 -8.60 -17.67 -20.87
C THR A 324 -7.34 -17.82 -21.71
N ASP A 325 -6.46 -18.72 -21.30
CA ASP A 325 -5.29 -19.06 -22.12
C ASP A 325 -5.76 -19.68 -23.44
N PRO A 326 -5.44 -19.08 -24.58
CA PRO A 326 -5.94 -19.54 -25.87
C PRO A 326 -5.41 -20.93 -26.28
N LEU A 327 -4.31 -21.39 -25.71
CA LEU A 327 -3.69 -22.68 -26.00
C LEU A 327 -4.23 -23.79 -25.08
N THR A 328 -4.18 -23.55 -23.77
CA THR A 328 -4.57 -24.57 -22.78
C THR A 328 -6.06 -24.56 -22.46
N LYS A 329 -6.78 -23.50 -22.85
CA LYS A 329 -8.18 -23.24 -22.50
C LYS A 329 -8.43 -23.11 -21.00
N THR A 330 -7.38 -22.95 -20.21
CA THR A 330 -7.49 -22.74 -18.77
C THR A 330 -7.83 -21.28 -18.46
N THR A 331 -8.64 -21.06 -17.44
CA THR A 331 -8.91 -19.73 -16.91
C THR A 331 -7.73 -19.30 -16.04
N VAL A 332 -7.24 -18.10 -16.30
CA VAL A 332 -6.16 -17.45 -15.53
C VAL A 332 -6.74 -16.24 -14.82
N PHE A 333 -6.54 -16.21 -13.52
CA PHE A 333 -6.96 -15.10 -12.67
C PHE A 333 -5.77 -14.18 -12.40
N SER A 334 -6.01 -12.86 -12.40
CA SER A 334 -5.10 -11.87 -11.88
C SER A 334 -5.75 -11.17 -10.71
N THR A 335 -5.05 -11.14 -9.58
CA THR A 335 -5.52 -10.51 -8.34
C THR A 335 -5.12 -9.04 -8.25
N GLY A 336 -4.22 -8.59 -9.15
CA GLY A 336 -3.65 -7.24 -9.16
C GLY A 336 -2.45 -7.05 -8.22
N HIS A 337 -1.97 -8.10 -7.55
CA HIS A 337 -0.85 -8.00 -6.60
C HIS A 337 0.55 -7.96 -7.25
N ARG A 338 0.61 -7.89 -8.58
CA ARG A 338 1.80 -7.44 -9.31
C ARG A 338 2.05 -5.95 -9.14
N PHE A 339 1.03 -5.19 -8.76
CA PHE A 339 1.04 -3.74 -8.60
C PHE A 339 1.48 -2.96 -9.85
N LEU A 340 1.26 -3.54 -11.02
CA LEU A 340 1.56 -2.93 -12.32
C LEU A 340 0.25 -2.46 -12.98
N ALA A 341 0.19 -1.17 -13.29
CA ALA A 341 -0.95 -0.60 -14.01
C ALA A 341 -1.01 -1.09 -15.47
N THR A 342 0.15 -1.26 -16.09
CA THR A 342 0.29 -1.71 -17.48
C THR A 342 1.27 -2.89 -17.57
N PRO A 343 0.86 -4.10 -17.13
CA PRO A 343 1.74 -5.26 -17.13
C PRO A 343 2.13 -5.67 -18.56
N CYS A 344 3.34 -6.20 -18.71
CA CYS A 344 3.76 -6.84 -19.95
C CYS A 344 2.90 -8.07 -20.25
N VAL A 345 2.50 -8.25 -21.49
CA VAL A 345 1.71 -9.43 -21.92
C VAL A 345 2.47 -10.26 -22.96
N GLY A 346 2.29 -11.58 -22.85
CA GLY A 346 2.80 -12.54 -23.84
C GLY A 346 1.95 -12.57 -25.11
N ALA A 347 2.35 -13.41 -26.06
CA ALA A 347 1.60 -13.63 -27.31
C ALA A 347 0.18 -14.16 -27.08
N ASN A 348 -0.08 -14.77 -25.93
CA ASN A 348 -1.40 -15.22 -25.51
C ASN A 348 -2.27 -14.12 -24.87
N GLY A 349 -1.77 -12.87 -24.78
CA GLY A 349 -2.47 -11.75 -24.15
C GLY A 349 -2.51 -11.77 -22.62
N LEU A 350 -1.83 -12.73 -21.97
CA LEU A 350 -1.79 -12.85 -20.52
C LEU A 350 -0.54 -12.16 -19.94
N PRO A 351 -0.62 -11.58 -18.71
CA PRO A 351 0.51 -10.97 -18.05
C PRO A 351 1.68 -11.94 -17.87
N THR A 352 2.87 -11.47 -18.19
CA THR A 352 4.13 -12.19 -17.98
C THR A 352 4.80 -11.77 -16.68
N VAL A 353 5.90 -12.43 -16.32
CA VAL A 353 6.75 -12.05 -15.17
C VAL A 353 7.66 -10.85 -15.49
N ALA A 354 7.74 -10.44 -16.76
CA ALA A 354 8.54 -9.28 -17.16
C ALA A 354 7.98 -8.00 -16.54
N GLN A 355 8.89 -7.20 -15.99
CA GLN A 355 8.55 -5.92 -15.37
C GLN A 355 8.74 -4.74 -16.33
N ASP A 356 9.47 -4.96 -17.41
CA ASP A 356 9.81 -3.96 -18.42
C ASP A 356 9.65 -4.54 -19.81
N CYS A 357 9.00 -3.79 -20.69
CA CYS A 357 8.75 -4.18 -22.08
C CYS A 357 8.28 -2.96 -22.90
N GLU A 358 8.35 -3.11 -24.20
CA GLU A 358 7.84 -2.11 -25.15
C GLU A 358 6.35 -1.81 -24.91
N ILE A 359 5.98 -0.54 -25.02
CA ILE A 359 4.61 -0.07 -24.77
C ILE A 359 3.55 -0.80 -25.63
N ALA A 360 3.95 -1.29 -26.80
CA ALA A 360 3.09 -2.06 -27.70
C ALA A 360 2.71 -3.44 -27.12
N THR A 361 3.56 -4.00 -26.22
CA THR A 361 3.35 -5.28 -25.56
C THR A 361 2.88 -5.15 -24.11
N GLN A 362 2.45 -3.95 -23.71
CA GLN A 362 1.80 -3.71 -22.43
C GLN A 362 0.28 -3.79 -22.55
N SER A 363 -0.38 -4.36 -21.55
CA SER A 363 -1.84 -4.27 -21.41
C SER A 363 -2.24 -2.95 -20.75
N PHE A 364 -3.17 -2.25 -21.35
CA PHE A 364 -3.83 -1.07 -20.81
C PHE A 364 -5.24 -1.38 -20.26
N ARG A 365 -5.49 -2.64 -19.94
CA ARG A 365 -6.81 -3.12 -19.50
C ARG A 365 -7.29 -2.41 -18.22
N SER A 366 -6.42 -2.12 -17.29
CA SER A 366 -6.72 -1.35 -16.08
C SER A 366 -7.28 0.05 -16.38
N CYS A 367 -6.83 0.66 -17.47
CA CYS A 367 -7.28 1.99 -17.89
C CYS A 367 -8.71 1.98 -18.48
N VAL A 368 -9.17 0.82 -18.92
CA VAL A 368 -10.49 0.63 -19.56
C VAL A 368 -11.51 0.06 -18.57
N SER A 369 -11.10 -0.84 -17.68
CA SER A 369 -11.98 -1.57 -16.76
C SER A 369 -12.83 -0.66 -15.86
N GLY A 370 -12.32 0.52 -15.52
CA GLY A 370 -13.05 1.55 -14.77
C GLY A 370 -13.98 2.43 -15.61
N GLY A 371 -14.14 2.16 -16.92
CA GLY A 371 -14.91 2.99 -17.83
C GLY A 371 -14.28 4.35 -18.16
N CYS A 372 -12.98 4.53 -17.85
CA CYS A 372 -12.30 5.82 -18.01
C CYS A 372 -11.83 6.08 -19.43
N HIS A 373 -11.22 5.08 -20.08
CA HIS A 373 -10.81 5.15 -21.49
C HIS A 373 -11.68 4.19 -22.33
N GLY A 374 -12.08 4.63 -23.53
CA GLY A 374 -12.98 3.85 -24.38
C GLY A 374 -12.34 2.57 -24.96
N SER A 375 -11.00 2.47 -24.97
CA SER A 375 -10.26 1.26 -25.36
C SER A 375 -8.82 1.30 -24.88
N GLU A 376 -8.14 0.14 -24.84
CA GLU A 376 -6.70 0.05 -24.56
C GLU A 376 -5.86 0.84 -25.56
N THR A 377 -6.28 0.87 -26.83
CA THR A 377 -5.62 1.67 -27.87
C THR A 377 -5.69 3.17 -27.58
N LEU A 378 -6.85 3.67 -27.15
CA LEU A 378 -6.99 5.09 -26.79
C LEU A 378 -6.15 5.44 -25.54
N ALA A 379 -6.13 4.57 -24.53
CA ALA A 379 -5.31 4.75 -23.35
C ALA A 379 -3.80 4.77 -23.69
N ARG A 380 -3.35 3.82 -24.51
CA ARG A 380 -1.97 3.74 -25.01
C ARG A 380 -1.58 5.00 -25.80
N ASN A 381 -2.43 5.43 -26.73
CA ASN A 381 -2.18 6.63 -27.53
C ASN A 381 -2.11 7.91 -26.66
N ALA A 382 -2.95 8.00 -25.63
CA ALA A 382 -2.89 9.10 -24.67
C ALA A 382 -1.56 9.11 -23.91
N THR A 383 -1.08 7.94 -23.47
CA THR A 383 0.23 7.78 -22.83
C THR A 383 1.37 8.21 -23.75
N VAL A 384 1.43 7.67 -24.97
CA VAL A 384 2.47 8.01 -25.96
C VAL A 384 2.48 9.52 -26.25
N THR A 385 1.29 10.12 -26.39
CA THR A 385 1.16 11.57 -26.66
C THR A 385 1.71 12.39 -25.48
N ALA A 386 1.37 12.01 -24.24
CA ALA A 386 1.83 12.68 -23.04
C ALA A 386 3.35 12.54 -22.87
N GLU A 387 3.89 11.35 -23.06
CA GLU A 387 5.33 11.08 -22.98
C GLU A 387 6.11 11.88 -24.02
N ALA A 388 5.68 11.88 -25.27
CA ALA A 388 6.32 12.64 -26.34
C ALA A 388 6.35 14.16 -26.01
N ARG A 389 5.23 14.68 -25.52
CA ARG A 389 5.11 16.10 -25.15
C ARG A 389 6.02 16.48 -23.98
N VAL A 390 5.98 15.72 -22.90
CA VAL A 390 6.80 16.01 -21.70
C VAL A 390 8.28 15.82 -22.01
N THR A 391 8.65 14.78 -22.76
CA THR A 391 10.04 14.54 -23.20
C THR A 391 10.61 15.71 -24.03
N LEU A 392 9.80 16.26 -24.93
CA LEU A 392 10.20 17.44 -25.70
C LEU A 392 10.52 18.64 -24.77
N LEU A 393 9.65 18.91 -23.78
CA LEU A 393 9.86 20.00 -22.84
C LEU A 393 11.06 19.75 -21.92
N VAL A 394 11.28 18.51 -21.48
CA VAL A 394 12.47 18.11 -20.70
C VAL A 394 13.73 18.30 -21.51
N GLY A 395 13.73 17.94 -22.79
CA GLY A 395 14.84 18.16 -23.69
C GLY A 395 15.23 19.64 -23.79
N GLU A 396 14.23 20.51 -23.94
CA GLU A 396 14.46 21.97 -23.97
C GLU A 396 14.97 22.52 -22.63
N ALA A 397 14.40 22.10 -21.50
CA ALA A 397 14.88 22.52 -20.18
C ALA A 397 16.34 22.11 -19.95
N ASN A 398 16.72 20.87 -20.32
CA ASN A 398 18.12 20.40 -20.25
C ASN A 398 19.04 21.22 -21.15
N ARG A 399 18.61 21.57 -22.37
CA ARG A 399 19.39 22.44 -23.28
C ARG A 399 19.65 23.81 -22.65
N LEU A 400 18.61 24.43 -22.04
CA LEU A 400 18.74 25.74 -21.36
C LEU A 400 19.68 25.65 -20.14
N ILE A 401 19.56 24.58 -19.33
CA ILE A 401 20.47 24.34 -18.20
C ILE A 401 21.93 24.21 -18.69
N THR A 402 22.16 23.55 -19.83
CA THR A 402 23.50 23.44 -20.42
C THR A 402 24.07 24.80 -20.79
N LEU A 403 23.26 25.71 -21.36
CA LEU A 403 23.67 27.09 -21.65
C LEU A 403 24.03 27.84 -20.38
N ILE A 404 23.21 27.72 -19.32
CA ILE A 404 23.46 28.36 -18.03
C ILE A 404 24.78 27.86 -17.41
N LYS A 405 25.03 26.53 -17.45
CA LYS A 405 26.28 25.95 -16.97
C LYS A 405 27.53 26.38 -17.74
N ALA A 406 27.38 26.78 -18.99
CA ALA A 406 28.46 27.32 -19.79
C ALA A 406 28.71 28.84 -19.54
N GLY A 407 27.84 29.49 -18.79
CA GLY A 407 27.87 30.93 -18.52
C GLY A 407 28.27 31.28 -17.08
N PRO A 408 28.23 32.56 -16.73
CA PRO A 408 28.67 33.09 -15.42
C PRO A 408 27.81 32.61 -14.25
N LYS A 409 26.64 32.06 -14.49
CA LYS A 409 25.71 31.55 -13.48
C LYS A 409 25.79 30.00 -13.30
N ALA A 410 26.86 29.37 -13.78
CA ALA A 410 27.03 27.91 -13.71
C ALA A 410 26.84 27.33 -12.28
N ALA A 411 27.27 28.08 -11.27
CA ALA A 411 27.18 27.69 -9.86
C ALA A 411 25.73 27.50 -9.36
N ASP A 412 24.75 28.19 -10.00
CA ASP A 412 23.33 28.06 -9.64
C ASP A 412 22.75 26.70 -10.02
N CYS A 413 23.35 26.01 -10.98
CA CYS A 413 22.93 24.66 -11.39
C CYS A 413 23.63 23.55 -10.62
N THR A 414 24.41 23.89 -9.58
CA THR A 414 25.04 22.94 -8.68
C THR A 414 24.33 22.94 -7.35
N PHE A 415 23.60 21.86 -7.05
CA PHE A 415 22.93 21.70 -5.79
C PHE A 415 23.93 21.50 -4.64
N ALA A 416 23.71 22.22 -3.54
CA ALA A 416 24.36 21.98 -2.26
C ALA A 416 23.45 22.47 -1.14
N THR A 417 23.33 21.68 -0.08
CA THR A 417 22.49 22.02 1.09
C THR A 417 22.96 23.28 1.84
N THR A 418 24.20 23.72 1.60
CA THR A 418 24.79 24.92 2.17
C THR A 418 24.55 26.18 1.35
N LYS A 419 23.92 26.07 0.18
CA LYS A 419 23.61 27.18 -0.73
C LYS A 419 22.12 27.46 -0.78
N ALA A 420 21.76 28.70 -1.12
CA ALA A 420 20.39 29.04 -1.45
C ALA A 420 19.90 28.21 -2.65
N TYR A 421 18.68 27.69 -2.55
CA TYR A 421 18.07 26.90 -3.61
C TYR A 421 17.75 27.79 -4.81
N SER A 422 18.33 27.46 -5.94
CA SER A 422 18.22 28.27 -7.16
C SER A 422 17.07 27.82 -8.06
N VAL A 423 16.68 28.68 -9.01
CA VAL A 423 15.74 28.29 -10.08
C VAL A 423 16.25 27.11 -10.88
N CYS A 424 17.57 27.07 -11.19
CA CYS A 424 18.16 25.95 -11.90
C CYS A 424 18.00 24.62 -11.12
N ASN A 425 18.18 24.63 -9.80
CA ASN A 425 17.94 23.45 -8.96
C ASN A 425 16.47 23.03 -8.99
N GLY A 426 15.53 23.98 -8.92
CA GLY A 426 14.10 23.72 -9.02
C GLY A 426 13.69 23.05 -10.34
N VAL A 427 14.25 23.55 -11.45
CA VAL A 427 14.01 22.95 -12.76
C VAL A 427 14.61 21.54 -12.86
N GLN A 428 15.80 21.31 -12.31
CA GLN A 428 16.39 19.96 -12.24
C GLN A 428 15.53 19.00 -11.41
N PHE A 429 14.94 19.50 -10.33
CA PHE A 429 13.98 18.70 -9.54
C PHE A 429 12.75 18.33 -10.38
N ASN A 430 12.15 19.28 -11.11
CA ASN A 430 11.00 19.02 -11.98
C ASN A 430 11.34 18.04 -13.12
N ILE A 431 12.54 18.12 -13.70
CA ILE A 431 13.04 17.13 -14.65
C ILE A 431 13.12 15.75 -13.99
N SER A 432 13.67 15.66 -12.79
CA SER A 432 13.74 14.40 -12.03
C SER A 432 12.35 13.80 -11.77
N LEU A 433 11.34 14.65 -11.52
CA LEU A 433 9.96 14.23 -11.32
C LEU A 433 9.37 13.55 -12.57
N THR A 434 9.66 14.07 -13.78
CA THR A 434 9.17 13.50 -15.04
C THR A 434 9.82 12.15 -15.38
N SER A 435 11.03 11.92 -14.89
CA SER A 435 11.82 10.70 -15.20
C SER A 435 11.47 9.50 -14.32
N LYS A 436 10.66 9.66 -13.28
CA LYS A 436 10.24 8.54 -12.43
C LYS A 436 9.20 7.69 -13.12
N ALA A 437 9.30 6.38 -12.91
CA ALA A 437 8.39 5.40 -13.50
C ALA A 437 6.91 5.78 -13.25
N GLY A 438 6.14 5.83 -14.31
CA GLY A 438 4.73 6.19 -14.26
C GLY A 438 4.43 7.67 -13.94
N GLY A 439 5.45 8.52 -13.73
CA GLY A 439 5.24 9.92 -13.35
C GLY A 439 4.30 10.66 -14.31
N ILE A 440 4.52 10.52 -15.61
CA ILE A 440 3.74 11.18 -16.65
C ILE A 440 2.29 10.68 -16.64
N ILE A 441 2.07 9.38 -16.48
CA ILE A 441 0.72 8.78 -16.47
C ILE A 441 -0.08 9.25 -15.24
N HIS A 442 0.56 9.44 -14.09
CA HIS A 442 -0.12 9.87 -12.88
C HIS A 442 -0.79 11.22 -13.06
N ASN A 443 -0.08 12.20 -13.65
CA ASN A 443 -0.64 13.54 -13.89
C ASN A 443 0.07 14.28 -15.05
N PRO A 444 -0.25 13.94 -16.30
CA PRO A 444 0.39 14.56 -17.45
C PRO A 444 0.20 16.07 -17.52
N PHE A 445 -0.92 16.58 -17.03
CA PHE A 445 -1.25 18.00 -17.07
C PHE A 445 -0.38 18.81 -16.11
N LEU A 446 -0.16 18.30 -14.90
CA LEU A 446 0.75 18.91 -13.94
C LEU A 446 2.18 18.97 -14.52
N LEU A 447 2.67 17.84 -15.04
CA LEU A 447 4.05 17.74 -15.51
C LEU A 447 4.30 18.61 -16.75
N GLU A 448 3.35 18.66 -17.69
CA GLU A 448 3.44 19.59 -18.81
C GLU A 448 3.53 21.05 -18.33
N GLN A 449 2.64 21.47 -17.43
CA GLN A 449 2.60 22.85 -16.94
C GLN A 449 3.81 23.21 -16.10
N LEU A 450 4.29 22.30 -15.23
CA LEU A 450 5.53 22.49 -14.48
C LEU A 450 6.73 22.69 -15.41
N MET A 451 6.84 21.88 -16.46
CA MET A 451 7.95 22.01 -17.41
C MET A 451 7.88 23.29 -18.22
N ILE A 452 6.70 23.69 -18.70
CA ILE A 452 6.49 24.97 -19.40
C ILE A 452 6.88 26.16 -18.48
N ALA A 453 6.37 26.16 -17.24
CA ALA A 453 6.67 27.20 -16.27
C ALA A 453 8.17 27.23 -15.90
N SER A 454 8.79 26.05 -15.76
CA SER A 454 10.23 25.89 -15.51
C SER A 454 11.08 26.53 -16.63
N ILE A 455 10.74 26.24 -17.89
CA ILE A 455 11.42 26.83 -19.06
C ILE A 455 11.26 28.32 -19.05
N ASN A 456 10.05 28.86 -18.84
CA ASN A 456 9.80 30.28 -18.77
C ASN A 456 10.56 30.96 -17.63
N GLN A 457 10.68 30.33 -16.48
CA GLN A 457 11.46 30.85 -15.35
C GLN A 457 12.96 30.88 -15.65
N LEU A 458 13.52 29.83 -16.30
CA LEU A 458 14.93 29.87 -16.76
C LEU A 458 15.18 31.03 -17.73
N LYS A 459 14.27 31.25 -18.68
CA LYS A 459 14.38 32.37 -19.62
C LYS A 459 14.40 33.73 -18.91
N SER A 460 13.50 33.90 -17.93
CA SER A 460 13.39 35.16 -17.16
C SER A 460 14.63 35.43 -16.32
N ASP A 461 15.10 34.43 -15.57
CA ASP A 461 16.13 34.68 -14.54
C ASP A 461 17.56 34.60 -15.08
N TYR A 462 17.78 33.86 -16.17
CA TYR A 462 19.11 33.65 -16.75
C TYR A 462 19.27 34.28 -18.13
N GLY A 463 18.23 34.88 -18.70
CA GLY A 463 18.31 35.50 -20.02
C GLY A 463 18.55 34.52 -21.17
N VAL A 464 18.34 33.21 -20.93
CA VAL A 464 18.48 32.18 -21.97
C VAL A 464 17.25 32.17 -22.89
N VAL A 465 17.48 31.81 -24.16
CA VAL A 465 16.44 31.86 -25.21
C VAL A 465 16.01 30.40 -25.53
N ALA A 466 14.70 30.18 -25.55
CA ALA A 466 14.12 28.90 -25.97
C ALA A 466 14.41 28.65 -27.47
N ALA A 467 14.49 27.36 -27.83
CA ALA A 467 14.67 26.97 -29.22
C ALA A 467 13.53 27.49 -30.10
N ALA A 468 13.86 27.87 -31.34
CA ALA A 468 12.86 28.29 -32.29
C ALA A 468 11.85 27.16 -32.57
N GLY A 469 10.56 27.45 -32.53
CA GLY A 469 9.49 26.52 -32.84
C GLY A 469 9.01 25.65 -31.67
N ILE A 470 9.62 25.75 -30.47
CA ILE A 470 9.05 25.09 -29.31
C ILE A 470 7.79 25.78 -28.83
N ASP A 471 6.70 25.03 -28.76
CA ASP A 471 5.44 25.54 -28.25
C ASP A 471 5.41 25.43 -26.71
N LEU A 472 5.34 26.54 -26.01
CA LEU A 472 5.26 26.67 -24.55
C LEU A 472 3.83 26.96 -24.08
N THR A 473 2.82 26.46 -24.80
CA THR A 473 1.41 26.48 -24.35
C THR A 473 0.95 25.10 -23.93
N PRO A 474 0.07 24.99 -22.94
CA PRO A 474 -0.49 23.69 -22.53
C PRO A 474 -1.29 23.05 -23.67
N GLN A 475 -0.92 21.82 -24.05
CA GLN A 475 -1.53 21.08 -25.16
C GLN A 475 -2.28 19.83 -24.71
N LEU A 476 -1.81 19.15 -23.63
CA LEU A 476 -2.36 17.85 -23.22
C LEU A 476 -3.82 17.93 -22.77
N GLN A 477 -4.24 19.01 -22.12
CA GLN A 477 -5.66 19.18 -21.78
C GLN A 477 -6.57 19.29 -22.99
N LYS A 478 -6.09 19.84 -24.09
CA LYS A 478 -6.84 19.90 -25.37
C LYS A 478 -6.91 18.54 -26.03
N ALA A 479 -5.78 17.80 -26.03
CA ALA A 479 -5.70 16.44 -26.57
C ALA A 479 -6.59 15.46 -25.78
N ALA A 480 -6.64 15.57 -24.45
CA ALA A 480 -7.44 14.71 -23.58
C ALA A 480 -8.95 14.75 -23.94
N LYS A 481 -9.48 15.90 -24.39
CA LYS A 481 -10.86 16.00 -24.85
C LYS A 481 -11.14 15.13 -26.08
N GLY A 482 -10.15 14.92 -26.94
CA GLY A 482 -10.22 14.01 -28.08
C GLY A 482 -10.23 12.53 -27.70
N PHE A 483 -9.53 12.16 -26.59
CA PHE A 483 -9.47 10.80 -26.09
C PHE A 483 -10.70 10.42 -25.23
N ALA A 484 -11.39 11.40 -24.65
CA ALA A 484 -12.59 11.23 -23.84
C ALA A 484 -13.90 11.27 -24.67
N GLY A 485 -13.82 11.68 -25.93
CA GLY A 485 -14.98 11.95 -26.79
C GLY A 485 -15.67 10.73 -27.40
N GLY A 486 -15.50 9.58 -26.80
CA GLY A 486 -16.16 8.32 -27.20
C GLY A 486 -17.35 7.91 -26.30
N ARG A 487 -18.03 8.85 -25.61
CA ARG A 487 -19.27 8.61 -24.86
C ARG A 487 -20.47 9.11 -25.63
#